data_3127e47c3f9d20cacc77f5a794e22d28
#
_entry.id   3127e47c3f9d20cacc77f5a794e22d28
#
_cell.length_a   1.000
_cell.length_b   1.000
_cell.length_c   1.000
_cell.angle_alpha   90.00
_cell.angle_beta   90.00
_cell.angle_gamma   90.00
#
_symmetry.space_group_name_H-M   'P 1'
#
loop_
_entity.id
_entity.type
_entity.pdbx_description
1 polymer ?
#
loop_
_entity_poly.entity_id
_entity_poly.type
_entity_poly.pdbx_seq_one_letter_code
_entity_poly.pdbx_strand_id
1 'polypeptide(L)'
;MAEGELAAPIPRAAEVPSSMFQATLQWERVALKWRNLAVQRRDHHFELYRSGRWKHYYTDAEFIVCLREATVAANRWVQIAPRPEDFGQAAE
;
A
#
# COMPACT_ATOMS: atom_id res chain seq x y z
N MET A 1 22.00 35.89 -19.28
CA MET A 1 22.03 35.56 -18.41
C MET A 1 21.85 34.35 -17.72
N ALA A 2 22.14 34.28 -16.59
CA ALA A 2 22.17 33.03 -15.85
C ALA A 2 20.84 32.45 -15.57
N GLU A 3 19.80 33.24 -15.74
CA GLU A 3 18.52 32.69 -15.41
C GLU A 3 18.17 31.52 -16.27
N GLY A 4 18.60 31.51 -17.49
CA GLY A 4 18.28 30.36 -18.33
C GLY A 4 18.85 29.09 -17.84
N GLU A 5 20.04 29.15 -17.27
CA GLU A 5 20.64 27.95 -16.77
C GLU A 5 20.12 27.55 -15.44
N LEU A 6 19.74 28.54 -14.64
CA LEU A 6 19.24 28.21 -13.33
C LEU A 6 17.93 27.45 -13.38
N ALA A 7 17.15 27.76 -14.40
CA ALA A 7 15.88 27.03 -14.54
C ALA A 7 16.16 25.70 -15.21
N ALA A 8 16.46 24.72 -14.44
CA ALA A 8 16.66 23.39 -14.98
C ALA A 8 15.41 22.96 -15.70
N PRO A 9 15.55 22.41 -16.90
CA PRO A 9 14.38 22.01 -17.66
C PRO A 9 13.66 20.87 -16.94
N ILE A 10 12.36 20.98 -16.94
CA ILE A 10 11.55 19.89 -16.41
C ILE A 10 11.52 18.80 -17.47
N PRO A 11 11.93 17.58 -17.12
CA PRO A 11 11.95 16.50 -18.11
C PRO A 11 10.54 16.21 -18.60
N ARG A 12 10.42 16.03 -19.90
CA ARG A 12 9.18 15.57 -20.46
C ARG A 12 9.07 14.08 -20.25
N ALA A 13 7.87 13.56 -20.41
CA ALA A 13 7.68 12.13 -20.26
C ALA A 13 8.60 11.34 -21.18
N ALA A 14 8.82 11.85 -22.39
CA ALA A 14 9.69 11.17 -23.34
C ALA A 14 11.16 11.26 -22.97
N GLU A 15 11.49 12.18 -22.06
CA GLU A 15 12.87 12.37 -21.67
C GLU A 15 13.20 11.72 -20.34
N VAL A 16 12.25 11.03 -19.74
CA VAL A 16 12.49 10.36 -18.46
C VAL A 16 13.50 9.24 -18.68
N PRO A 17 14.56 9.18 -17.87
CA PRO A 17 15.55 8.11 -18.03
C PRO A 17 14.94 6.75 -17.75
N SER A 18 15.45 5.74 -18.45
CA SER A 18 14.99 4.37 -18.23
C SER A 18 15.17 3.93 -16.80
N SER A 19 16.28 4.34 -16.18
CA SER A 19 16.51 3.95 -14.78
C SER A 19 15.44 4.49 -13.85
N MET A 20 14.98 5.72 -14.10
CA MET A 20 13.93 6.30 -13.29
C MET A 20 12.60 5.58 -13.51
N PHE A 21 12.32 5.22 -14.75
CA PHE A 21 11.11 4.49 -15.06
C PHE A 21 11.12 3.11 -14.39
N GLN A 22 12.27 2.43 -14.43
CA GLN A 22 12.38 1.14 -13.76
C GLN A 22 12.26 1.25 -12.25
N ALA A 23 12.79 2.32 -11.67
CA ALA A 23 12.65 2.54 -10.25
C ALA A 23 11.20 2.73 -9.87
N THR A 24 10.43 3.42 -10.70
CA THR A 24 9.00 3.61 -10.46
C THR A 24 8.27 2.27 -10.52
N LEU A 25 8.60 1.45 -11.52
CA LEU A 25 7.98 0.12 -11.63
C LEU A 25 8.34 -0.76 -10.44
N GLN A 26 9.58 -0.69 -9.98
CA GLN A 26 9.99 -1.45 -8.81
C GLN A 26 9.24 -1.00 -7.58
N TRP A 27 9.07 0.32 -7.43
CA TRP A 27 8.32 0.84 -6.30
C TRP A 27 6.88 0.33 -6.33
N GLU A 28 6.26 0.31 -7.50
CA GLU A 28 4.89 -0.16 -7.60
C GLU A 28 4.78 -1.62 -7.21
N ARG A 29 5.75 -2.45 -7.61
CA ARG A 29 5.76 -3.86 -7.23
C ARG A 29 5.92 -4.04 -5.73
N VAL A 30 6.83 -3.27 -5.15
CA VAL A 30 7.08 -3.35 -3.72
C VAL A 30 5.85 -2.87 -2.96
N ALA A 31 5.23 -1.80 -3.40
CA ALA A 31 4.05 -1.28 -2.74
C ALA A 31 2.90 -2.28 -2.80
N LEU A 32 2.71 -2.95 -3.93
CA LEU A 32 1.69 -3.98 -4.04
C LEU A 32 1.97 -5.16 -3.12
N LYS A 33 3.24 -5.53 -3.00
CA LYS A 33 3.61 -6.61 -2.09
C LYS A 33 3.27 -6.26 -0.65
N TRP A 34 3.63 -5.07 -0.22
CA TRP A 34 3.33 -4.64 1.14
C TRP A 34 1.83 -4.49 1.36
N ARG A 35 1.13 -4.01 0.35
CA ARG A 35 -0.33 -3.94 0.43
C ARG A 35 -0.93 -5.33 0.64
N ASN A 36 -0.48 -6.30 -0.15
CA ASN A 36 -1.01 -7.65 -0.03
C ASN A 36 -0.71 -8.26 1.34
N LEU A 37 0.48 -8.00 1.87
CA LEU A 37 0.83 -8.48 3.21
C LEU A 37 -0.04 -7.83 4.27
N ALA A 38 -0.29 -6.53 4.15
CA ALA A 38 -1.13 -5.83 5.12
C ALA A 38 -2.57 -6.34 5.07
N VAL A 39 -3.09 -6.58 3.87
CA VAL A 39 -4.43 -7.12 3.71
C VAL A 39 -4.53 -8.53 4.28
N GLN A 40 -3.52 -9.36 4.03
CA GLN A 40 -3.50 -10.71 4.56
C GLN A 40 -3.46 -10.71 6.09
N ARG A 41 -2.69 -9.77 6.65
CA ARG A 41 -2.60 -9.65 8.10
C ARG A 41 -3.95 -9.26 8.69
N ARG A 42 -4.62 -8.30 8.07
CA ARG A 42 -5.95 -7.89 8.52
C ARG A 42 -6.93 -9.06 8.43
N ASP A 43 -6.91 -9.78 7.32
CA ASP A 43 -7.81 -10.90 7.11
C ASP A 43 -7.55 -12.01 8.13
N HIS A 44 -6.29 -12.22 8.47
CA HIS A 44 -5.93 -13.19 9.50
C HIS A 44 -6.51 -12.81 10.85
N HIS A 45 -6.44 -11.53 11.21
CA HIS A 45 -7.01 -11.07 12.47
C HIS A 45 -8.53 -11.20 12.48
N PHE A 46 -9.19 -10.93 11.35
CA PHE A 46 -10.62 -11.14 11.26
C PHE A 46 -10.97 -12.61 11.40
N GLU A 47 -10.16 -13.49 10.82
CA GLU A 47 -10.38 -14.93 10.95
C GLU A 47 -10.23 -15.37 12.40
N LEU A 48 -9.22 -14.87 13.08
CA LEU A 48 -9.06 -15.17 14.51
C LEU A 48 -10.27 -14.70 15.30
N TYR A 49 -10.79 -13.54 14.97
CA TYR A 49 -11.95 -13.02 15.66
C TYR A 49 -13.17 -13.88 15.43
N ARG A 50 -13.44 -14.23 14.17
CA ARG A 50 -14.63 -15.02 13.85
C ARG A 50 -14.60 -16.41 14.44
N SER A 51 -13.43 -17.02 14.50
CA SER A 51 -13.29 -18.36 15.03
C SER A 51 -13.19 -18.39 16.55
N GLY A 52 -12.99 -17.24 17.17
CA GLY A 52 -12.80 -17.17 18.61
C GLY A 52 -11.42 -17.57 19.08
N ARG A 53 -10.52 -17.93 18.14
CA ARG A 53 -9.18 -18.38 18.53
C ARG A 53 -8.33 -17.29 19.13
N TRP A 54 -8.68 -16.01 18.89
CA TRP A 54 -7.92 -14.90 19.42
C TRP A 54 -7.85 -14.95 20.94
N LYS A 55 -8.85 -15.55 21.60
CA LYS A 55 -8.90 -15.60 23.07
C LYS A 55 -7.77 -16.41 23.65
N HIS A 56 -7.17 -17.29 22.87
CA HIS A 56 -6.05 -18.11 23.34
C HIS A 56 -4.72 -17.38 23.27
N TYR A 57 -4.65 -16.31 22.50
CA TYR A 57 -3.38 -15.62 22.25
C TYR A 57 -3.34 -14.19 22.77
N TYR A 58 -4.50 -13.58 22.97
CA TYR A 58 -4.59 -12.15 23.29
C TYR A 58 -5.61 -11.92 24.39
N THR A 59 -5.38 -10.85 25.16
CA THR A 59 -6.46 -10.30 25.97
C THR A 59 -7.38 -9.49 25.08
N ASP A 60 -8.57 -9.15 25.59
CA ASP A 60 -9.51 -8.34 24.81
C ASP A 60 -8.87 -7.04 24.35
N ALA A 61 -8.21 -6.35 25.28
CA ALA A 61 -7.61 -5.05 24.94
C ALA A 61 -6.49 -5.20 23.92
N GLU A 62 -5.65 -6.23 24.08
CA GLU A 62 -4.56 -6.46 23.14
C GLU A 62 -5.08 -6.76 21.75
N PHE A 63 -6.11 -7.60 21.67
CA PHE A 63 -6.63 -7.98 20.37
C PHE A 63 -7.27 -6.79 19.65
N ILE A 64 -7.99 -5.96 20.37
CA ILE A 64 -8.62 -4.78 19.78
C ILE A 64 -7.57 -3.85 19.18
N VAL A 65 -6.45 -3.65 19.90
CA VAL A 65 -5.36 -2.83 19.38
C VAL A 65 -4.76 -3.45 18.14
N CYS A 66 -4.48 -4.75 18.17
CA CYS A 66 -3.89 -5.43 17.01
C CYS A 66 -4.81 -5.39 15.81
N LEU A 67 -6.09 -5.61 16.01
CA LEU A 67 -7.06 -5.60 14.93
C LEU A 67 -7.17 -4.21 14.32
N ARG A 68 -7.19 -3.18 15.17
CA ARG A 68 -7.25 -1.81 14.69
C ARG A 68 -6.02 -1.45 13.88
N GLU A 69 -4.84 -1.80 14.40
CA GLU A 69 -3.61 -1.48 13.69
C GLU A 69 -3.53 -2.19 12.34
N ALA A 70 -3.94 -3.46 12.31
CA ALA A 70 -3.93 -4.19 11.05
C ALA A 70 -4.91 -3.60 10.05
N THR A 71 -6.07 -3.17 10.52
CA THR A 71 -7.08 -2.56 9.66
C THR A 71 -6.61 -1.22 9.11
N VAL A 72 -6.03 -0.39 9.98
CA VAL A 72 -5.52 0.91 9.55
C VAL A 72 -4.40 0.73 8.54
N ALA A 73 -3.48 -0.21 8.80
CA ALA A 73 -2.38 -0.46 7.87
C ALA A 73 -2.89 -0.94 6.53
N ALA A 74 -3.85 -1.85 6.52
CA ALA A 74 -4.41 -2.34 5.26
C ALA A 74 -5.09 -1.22 4.49
N ASN A 75 -5.85 -0.37 5.18
CA ASN A 75 -6.52 0.74 4.51
C ASN A 75 -5.54 1.72 3.91
N ARG A 76 -4.45 2.01 4.61
CA ARG A 76 -3.42 2.90 4.08
C ARG A 76 -2.77 2.33 2.84
N TRP A 77 -2.42 1.04 2.89
CA TRP A 77 -1.75 0.42 1.77
C TRP A 77 -2.68 0.27 0.57
N VAL A 78 -3.97 0.05 0.79
CA VAL A 78 -4.94 0.01 -0.31
C VAL A 78 -4.98 1.36 -1.01
N GLN A 79 -4.88 2.46 -0.27
CA GLN A 79 -4.86 3.79 -0.87
C GLN A 79 -3.55 4.08 -1.60
N ILE A 80 -2.43 3.59 -1.04
CA ILE A 80 -1.12 3.83 -1.64
C ILE A 80 -0.93 2.99 -2.89
N ALA A 81 -1.40 1.74 -2.89
CA ALA A 81 -1.16 0.79 -3.97
C ALA A 81 -2.42 0.01 -4.29
N PRO A 82 -3.44 0.68 -4.84
CA PRO A 82 -4.68 -0.04 -5.19
C PRO A 82 -4.43 -0.99 -6.34
N ARG A 83 -5.15 -2.10 -6.33
CA ARG A 83 -5.07 -3.04 -7.42
C ARG A 83 -6.02 -2.66 -8.53
N PRO A 84 -5.76 -3.12 -9.76
CA PRO A 84 -6.69 -2.84 -10.85
C PRO A 84 -8.10 -3.30 -10.58
N GLU A 85 -8.29 -4.38 -9.84
CA GLU A 85 -9.62 -4.86 -9.52
C GLU A 85 -10.40 -3.88 -8.67
N ASP A 86 -9.69 -3.10 -7.85
CA ASP A 86 -10.36 -2.12 -7.01
C ASP A 86 -11.01 -1.03 -7.85
N PHE A 87 -10.37 -0.70 -8.96
CA PHE A 87 -10.93 0.28 -9.89
C PHE A 87 -11.97 -0.33 -10.80
N GLY A 88 -11.76 -1.58 -11.18
CA GLY A 88 -12.68 -2.24 -12.09
C GLY A 88 -14.07 -2.33 -11.52
N GLN A 89 -14.19 -2.59 -10.23
CA GLN A 89 -15.50 -2.64 -9.61
C GLN A 89 -16.16 -1.29 -9.58
N ALA A 90 -15.39 -0.25 -9.37
CA ALA A 90 -15.95 1.08 -9.35
C ALA A 90 -16.43 1.51 -10.73
N ALA A 91 -15.82 0.99 -11.77
CA ALA A 91 -16.21 1.32 -13.12
C ALA A 91 -17.50 0.64 -13.54
N GLU A 92 -17.84 -0.41 -12.88
CA GLU A 92 -19.07 -1.10 -13.21
C GLU A 92 -20.24 -0.42 -12.55
#